data_e595ebeb65591b4912b8d5c3439f3b08
#
_entry.id   e595ebeb65591b4912b8d5c3439f3b08
#
_cell.length_a   1.000
_cell.length_b   1.000
_cell.length_c   1.000
_cell.angle_alpha   90.00
_cell.angle_beta   90.00
_cell.angle_gamma   90.00
#
_symmetry.space_group_name_H-M   'P 1'
#
loop_
_entity.id
_entity.type
_entity.pdbx_description
1 polymer ?
#
loop_
_entity_poly.entity_id
_entity_poly.type
_entity_poly.pdbx_seq_one_letter_code
_entity_poly.pdbx_strand_id
1 'polypeptide(L)'
;MAEKNNANIGFEKQIWDAACVLWGHIPAAEYRKVIIGLIFLRYISSAFERKYNELVTEGEGFEEDRDEYLGENIFFVPEKARWSTVAAAAHTPEIGTVLDEAMREIEAENKSLKNVLPKNYASPDLDKRVLGDVVDLFTNMDMSDTEEGKDLLGRTYEYCIAQFAAYEGVKGGEFYTPSSIVKTIVAILKPFNNCRVYDPCCGSGGMFVQSVKFIQAHSGNRQSISVYGQESNADTWKMAKMNMAIRGIDADFGPYQADTFFNDLHANLRADFIMANPPFNLSNWGQDKLQDDVRWKYETPPAGNANYAWIQHMIHHLAPNGKIGLVLANGALSTQSSGEGEIRKNIINADLVEGIVALPTQLFYSVTIPVTLWFISKNKKQKGKTLFIDARKMGYMVDRKHRDFTDEDIQKLADTFEAFQNGTLEDVKGFCAVADLQTIEKQDYILTPGRYVGIEEQEEDSEPFDEKMARLTSELSDMFAKSHELEAEIRKKLGAIGYEI
;
A
#
# COMPACT_ATOMS: atom_id res chain seq x y z
N MET A 1 -11.29 19.13 20.69
CA MET A 1 -11.63 17.72 21.01
C MET A 1 -11.57 16.98 19.68
N ALA A 2 -10.49 16.25 19.44
CA ALA A 2 -10.37 15.46 18.22
C ALA A 2 -11.37 14.31 18.34
N GLU A 3 -12.33 14.23 17.46
CA GLU A 3 -13.17 13.06 17.28
C GLU A 3 -12.27 11.88 16.95
N LYS A 4 -12.21 10.95 17.87
CA LYS A 4 -11.58 9.66 17.65
C LYS A 4 -12.37 8.96 16.55
N ASN A 5 -11.77 8.87 15.36
CA ASN A 5 -12.19 7.96 14.29
C ASN A 5 -11.97 6.50 14.75
N ASN A 6 -12.63 6.11 15.84
CA ASN A 6 -12.66 4.75 16.38
C ASN A 6 -13.90 3.99 15.87
N ALA A 7 -14.49 4.42 14.75
CA ALA A 7 -15.55 3.67 14.12
C ALA A 7 -14.93 2.50 13.36
N ASN A 8 -15.11 1.28 13.90
CA ASN A 8 -15.03 -0.03 13.26
C ASN A 8 -13.67 -0.72 13.03
N ILE A 9 -12.67 -0.55 13.88
CA ILE A 9 -11.57 -1.56 14.00
C ILE A 9 -12.10 -2.92 14.52
N GLY A 10 -13.35 -2.98 15.00
CA GLY A 10 -13.95 -4.21 15.51
C GLY A 10 -14.31 -5.24 14.43
N PHE A 11 -14.74 -4.79 13.24
CA PHE A 11 -15.25 -5.65 12.20
C PHE A 11 -14.10 -6.27 11.37
N GLU A 12 -13.15 -5.48 10.92
CA GLU A 12 -11.97 -5.96 10.20
C GLU A 12 -11.17 -6.95 11.06
N LYS A 13 -11.09 -6.66 12.37
CA LYS A 13 -10.44 -7.57 13.31
C LYS A 13 -11.22 -8.87 13.50
N GLN A 14 -12.55 -8.84 13.53
CA GLN A 14 -13.37 -10.07 13.65
C GLN A 14 -13.18 -10.98 12.43
N ILE A 15 -13.12 -10.40 11.22
CA ILE A 15 -12.82 -11.16 9.99
C ILE A 15 -11.43 -11.76 10.06
N TRP A 16 -10.45 -10.98 10.53
CA TRP A 16 -9.10 -11.48 10.70
C TRP A 16 -9.00 -12.58 11.75
N ASP A 17 -9.65 -12.40 12.91
CA ASP A 17 -9.66 -13.40 13.98
C ASP A 17 -10.33 -14.70 13.52
N ALA A 18 -11.40 -14.61 12.74
CA ALA A 18 -12.02 -15.78 12.10
C ALA A 18 -11.13 -16.41 11.04
N ALA A 19 -10.50 -15.58 10.27
CA ALA A 19 -9.48 -16.00 9.34
C ALA A 19 -8.36 -16.75 10.08
N CYS A 20 -7.93 -16.31 11.24
CA CYS A 20 -6.93 -16.98 12.07
C CYS A 20 -7.34 -18.39 12.57
N VAL A 21 -8.62 -18.73 12.56
CA VAL A 21 -9.10 -20.10 12.89
C VAL A 21 -8.63 -21.12 11.85
N LEU A 22 -8.50 -20.73 10.57
CA LEU A 22 -7.91 -21.57 9.52
C LEU A 22 -6.37 -21.70 9.65
N TRP A 23 -5.76 -20.86 10.46
CA TRP A 23 -4.30 -20.83 10.65
C TRP A 23 -3.80 -22.10 11.36
N GLY A 24 -2.69 -22.61 10.86
CA GLY A 24 -2.04 -23.78 11.44
C GLY A 24 -2.39 -25.11 10.74
N HIS A 25 -3.38 -25.09 9.85
CA HIS A 25 -3.80 -26.29 9.10
C HIS A 25 -3.31 -26.30 7.65
N ILE A 26 -3.04 -25.11 7.08
CA ILE A 26 -2.54 -24.97 5.70
C ILE A 26 -1.46 -23.88 5.62
N PRO A 27 -0.57 -23.91 4.58
CA PRO A 27 0.42 -22.85 4.36
C PRO A 27 -0.19 -21.45 4.25
N ALA A 28 0.51 -20.44 4.77
CA ALA A 28 0.00 -19.07 4.81
C ALA A 28 -0.44 -18.52 3.43
N ALA A 29 0.28 -18.85 2.37
CA ALA A 29 -0.06 -18.43 1.01
C ALA A 29 -1.39 -19.02 0.51
N GLU A 30 -1.69 -20.28 0.83
CA GLU A 30 -2.95 -20.94 0.44
C GLU A 30 -4.12 -20.40 1.26
N TYR A 31 -3.93 -20.20 2.54
CA TYR A 31 -4.87 -19.61 3.45
C TYR A 31 -5.32 -18.19 3.01
N ARG A 32 -4.37 -17.35 2.62
CA ARG A 32 -4.65 -16.01 2.07
C ARG A 32 -5.61 -16.08 0.89
N LYS A 33 -5.37 -16.97 -0.06
CA LYS A 33 -6.23 -17.16 -1.25
C LYS A 33 -7.67 -17.50 -0.86
N VAL A 34 -7.84 -18.42 0.10
CA VAL A 34 -9.15 -18.85 0.60
C VAL A 34 -9.93 -17.66 1.17
N ILE A 35 -9.35 -16.92 2.08
CA ILE A 35 -10.01 -15.81 2.76
C ILE A 35 -10.30 -14.65 1.81
N ILE A 36 -9.32 -14.23 1.03
CA ILE A 36 -9.49 -13.14 0.06
C ILE A 36 -10.57 -13.49 -0.97
N GLY A 37 -10.60 -14.74 -1.43
CA GLY A 37 -11.64 -15.19 -2.36
C GLY A 37 -13.04 -15.22 -1.74
N LEU A 38 -13.19 -15.61 -0.47
CA LEU A 38 -14.47 -15.57 0.23
C LEU A 38 -14.95 -14.14 0.47
N ILE A 39 -14.07 -13.22 0.86
CA ILE A 39 -14.39 -11.79 0.99
C ILE A 39 -14.91 -11.26 -0.35
N PHE A 40 -14.20 -11.58 -1.44
CA PHE A 40 -14.59 -11.17 -2.78
C PHE A 40 -15.97 -11.74 -3.18
N LEU A 41 -16.18 -13.05 -3.01
CA LEU A 41 -17.45 -13.71 -3.32
C LEU A 41 -18.61 -13.08 -2.54
N ARG A 42 -18.44 -12.86 -1.25
CA ARG A 42 -19.46 -12.24 -0.40
C ARG A 42 -19.81 -10.83 -0.87
N TYR A 43 -18.78 -10.05 -1.25
CA TYR A 43 -18.97 -8.70 -1.77
C TYR A 43 -19.80 -8.68 -3.06
N ILE A 44 -19.38 -9.45 -4.09
CA ILE A 44 -20.07 -9.43 -5.38
C ILE A 44 -21.49 -9.99 -5.26
N SER A 45 -21.69 -11.02 -4.42
CA SER A 45 -23.03 -11.56 -4.15
C SER A 45 -23.94 -10.51 -3.50
N SER A 46 -23.45 -9.72 -2.55
CA SER A 46 -24.25 -8.67 -1.92
C SER A 46 -24.60 -7.54 -2.88
N ALA A 47 -23.68 -7.15 -3.75
CA ALA A 47 -23.94 -6.14 -4.77
C ALA A 47 -24.98 -6.64 -5.78
N PHE A 48 -24.84 -7.91 -6.21
CA PHE A 48 -25.81 -8.57 -7.09
C PHE A 48 -27.19 -8.69 -6.46
N GLU A 49 -27.28 -9.20 -5.22
CA GLU A 49 -28.54 -9.39 -4.50
C GLU A 49 -29.34 -8.10 -4.34
N ARG A 50 -28.66 -6.97 -4.11
CA ARG A 50 -29.30 -5.65 -4.04
C ARG A 50 -29.94 -5.28 -5.36
N LYS A 51 -29.18 -5.32 -6.46
CA LYS A 51 -29.69 -4.99 -7.79
C LYS A 51 -30.79 -5.96 -8.22
N TYR A 52 -30.65 -7.26 -7.92
CA TYR A 52 -31.67 -8.25 -8.14
C TYR A 52 -33.00 -7.89 -7.47
N ASN A 53 -32.98 -7.51 -6.19
CA ASN A 53 -34.15 -7.10 -5.44
C ASN A 53 -34.77 -5.78 -5.95
N GLU A 54 -33.96 -4.85 -6.44
CA GLU A 54 -34.43 -3.65 -7.13
C GLU A 54 -35.22 -4.01 -8.38
N LEU A 55 -34.65 -4.82 -9.27
CA LEU A 55 -35.27 -5.26 -10.51
C LEU A 55 -36.56 -6.07 -10.27
N VAL A 56 -36.57 -6.96 -9.25
CA VAL A 56 -37.78 -7.66 -8.82
C VAL A 56 -38.85 -6.68 -8.35
N THR A 57 -38.47 -5.63 -7.65
CA THR A 57 -39.41 -4.60 -7.16
C THR A 57 -39.98 -3.75 -8.30
N GLU A 58 -39.19 -3.46 -9.33
CA GLU A 58 -39.63 -2.81 -10.56
C GLU A 58 -40.62 -3.66 -11.35
N GLY A 59 -40.50 -5.00 -11.26
CA GLY A 59 -41.50 -5.95 -11.78
C GLY A 59 -41.49 -6.08 -13.29
N GLU A 60 -40.45 -5.71 -14.00
CA GLU A 60 -40.33 -5.79 -15.45
C GLU A 60 -39.83 -7.13 -15.95
N GLY A 61 -39.32 -8.01 -15.04
CA GLY A 61 -38.84 -9.37 -15.35
C GLY A 61 -37.42 -9.44 -15.89
N PHE A 62 -36.61 -8.42 -15.63
CA PHE A 62 -35.20 -8.34 -16.08
C PHE A 62 -34.18 -8.73 -14.98
N GLU A 63 -34.63 -9.27 -13.86
CA GLU A 63 -33.80 -9.65 -12.73
C GLU A 63 -32.73 -10.72 -13.04
N GLU A 64 -32.91 -11.47 -14.11
CA GLU A 64 -31.92 -12.46 -14.61
C GLU A 64 -31.20 -11.96 -15.90
N ASP A 65 -31.44 -10.73 -16.34
CA ASP A 65 -30.77 -10.17 -17.49
C ASP A 65 -29.38 -9.62 -17.07
N ARG A 66 -28.34 -10.24 -17.60
CA ARG A 66 -26.95 -9.90 -17.30
C ARG A 66 -26.60 -8.44 -17.64
N ASP A 67 -27.17 -7.89 -18.70
CA ASP A 67 -26.81 -6.56 -19.19
C ASP A 67 -27.25 -5.46 -18.21
N GLU A 68 -28.30 -5.69 -17.42
CA GLU A 68 -28.76 -4.79 -16.35
C GLU A 68 -27.71 -4.61 -15.24
N TYR A 69 -26.92 -5.64 -14.98
CA TYR A 69 -25.84 -5.60 -13.97
C TYR A 69 -24.56 -4.99 -14.54
N LEU A 70 -24.17 -5.38 -15.74
CA LEU A 70 -22.94 -4.92 -16.36
C LEU A 70 -22.99 -3.41 -16.67
N GLY A 71 -24.15 -2.87 -17.00
CA GLY A 71 -24.36 -1.44 -17.21
C GLY A 71 -24.04 -0.59 -15.98
N GLU A 72 -24.18 -1.14 -14.79
CA GLU A 72 -23.87 -0.50 -13.51
C GLU A 72 -22.54 -0.95 -12.88
N ASN A 73 -21.71 -1.67 -13.62
CA ASN A 73 -20.46 -2.28 -13.14
C ASN A 73 -20.67 -3.27 -11.97
N ILE A 74 -21.79 -3.96 -11.96
CA ILE A 74 -22.08 -5.04 -11.01
C ILE A 74 -21.78 -6.38 -11.70
N PHE A 75 -21.08 -7.28 -11.01
CA PHE A 75 -20.83 -8.61 -11.53
C PHE A 75 -22.10 -9.45 -11.50
N PHE A 76 -22.41 -10.12 -12.59
CA PHE A 76 -23.51 -11.07 -12.63
C PHE A 76 -23.15 -12.33 -11.84
N VAL A 77 -24.04 -12.74 -10.92
CA VAL A 77 -23.83 -13.91 -10.06
C VAL A 77 -24.89 -14.96 -10.39
N PRO A 78 -24.52 -16.05 -11.11
CA PRO A 78 -25.44 -17.14 -11.42
C PRO A 78 -26.01 -17.79 -10.17
N GLU A 79 -27.19 -18.40 -10.27
CA GLU A 79 -27.93 -18.99 -9.15
C GLU A 79 -27.08 -19.94 -8.28
N LYS A 80 -26.28 -20.80 -8.92
CA LYS A 80 -25.37 -21.73 -8.23
C LYS A 80 -24.25 -21.06 -7.45
N ALA A 81 -23.91 -19.82 -7.79
CA ALA A 81 -22.85 -19.05 -7.19
C ALA A 81 -23.35 -17.99 -6.17
N ARG A 82 -24.66 -17.83 -6.02
CA ARG A 82 -25.26 -16.89 -5.06
C ARG A 82 -24.88 -17.28 -3.64
N TRP A 83 -24.66 -16.27 -2.80
CA TRP A 83 -24.26 -16.52 -1.41
C TRP A 83 -25.25 -17.40 -0.65
N SER A 84 -26.54 -17.30 -0.91
CA SER A 84 -27.57 -18.17 -0.33
C SER A 84 -27.32 -19.66 -0.61
N THR A 85 -26.89 -20.01 -1.83
CA THR A 85 -26.55 -21.39 -2.24
C THR A 85 -25.28 -21.87 -1.50
N VAL A 86 -24.26 -21.02 -1.40
CA VAL A 86 -23.00 -21.30 -0.67
C VAL A 86 -23.28 -21.49 0.83
N ALA A 87 -24.04 -20.58 1.44
CA ALA A 87 -24.39 -20.63 2.87
C ALA A 87 -25.21 -21.90 3.20
N ALA A 88 -26.13 -22.31 2.34
CA ALA A 88 -26.89 -23.55 2.53
C ALA A 88 -25.99 -24.81 2.54
N ALA A 89 -24.86 -24.78 1.87
CA ALA A 89 -23.88 -25.87 1.84
C ALA A 89 -22.80 -25.79 2.94
N ALA A 90 -22.76 -24.74 3.78
CA ALA A 90 -21.67 -24.44 4.70
C ALA A 90 -21.24 -25.64 5.59
N HIS A 91 -22.21 -26.41 6.10
CA HIS A 91 -21.95 -27.55 6.99
C HIS A 91 -22.04 -28.91 6.27
N THR A 92 -21.94 -28.92 4.94
CA THR A 92 -21.87 -30.17 4.17
C THR A 92 -20.42 -30.52 3.80
N PRO A 93 -20.12 -31.81 3.55
CA PRO A 93 -18.79 -32.20 3.07
C PRO A 93 -18.44 -31.57 1.71
N GLU A 94 -19.45 -31.15 0.95
CA GLU A 94 -19.35 -30.62 -0.41
C GLU A 94 -19.03 -29.12 -0.45
N ILE A 95 -19.01 -28.41 0.68
CA ILE A 95 -18.80 -26.95 0.73
C ILE A 95 -17.60 -26.47 -0.12
N GLY A 96 -16.49 -27.20 -0.10
CA GLY A 96 -15.32 -26.86 -0.91
C GLY A 96 -15.60 -26.97 -2.42
N THR A 97 -16.31 -27.99 -2.84
CA THR A 97 -16.71 -28.20 -4.25
C THR A 97 -17.71 -27.15 -4.70
N VAL A 98 -18.68 -26.80 -3.83
CA VAL A 98 -19.68 -25.75 -4.10
C VAL A 98 -18.99 -24.40 -4.31
N LEU A 99 -18.01 -24.06 -3.46
CA LEU A 99 -17.24 -22.83 -3.61
C LEU A 99 -16.41 -22.81 -4.91
N ASP A 100 -15.70 -23.90 -5.22
CA ASP A 100 -14.94 -24.00 -6.47
C ASP A 100 -15.82 -23.89 -7.71
N GLU A 101 -17.03 -24.45 -7.66
CA GLU A 101 -18.01 -24.34 -8.74
C GLU A 101 -18.56 -22.92 -8.84
N ALA A 102 -18.92 -22.30 -7.73
CA ALA A 102 -19.34 -20.90 -7.68
C ALA A 102 -18.31 -19.95 -8.33
N MET A 103 -17.02 -20.12 -8.01
CA MET A 103 -15.95 -19.32 -8.61
C MET A 103 -15.84 -19.52 -10.13
N ARG A 104 -16.04 -20.77 -10.62
CA ARG A 104 -16.02 -21.07 -12.07
C ARG A 104 -17.21 -20.44 -12.79
N GLU A 105 -18.40 -20.55 -12.23
CA GLU A 105 -19.63 -19.98 -12.81
C GLU A 105 -19.54 -18.43 -12.89
N ILE A 106 -19.02 -17.78 -11.84
CA ILE A 106 -18.81 -16.33 -11.86
C ILE A 106 -17.81 -15.92 -12.95
N GLU A 107 -16.69 -16.64 -13.09
CA GLU A 107 -15.73 -16.36 -14.16
C GLU A 107 -16.28 -16.60 -15.57
N ALA A 108 -17.17 -17.58 -15.74
CA ALA A 108 -17.79 -17.86 -17.03
C ALA A 108 -18.66 -16.68 -17.50
N GLU A 109 -19.40 -16.07 -16.56
CA GLU A 109 -20.29 -14.95 -16.86
C GLU A 109 -19.55 -13.59 -16.91
N ASN A 110 -18.44 -13.45 -16.21
CA ASN A 110 -17.72 -12.17 -16.09
C ASN A 110 -16.33 -12.26 -16.71
N LYS A 111 -16.18 -11.85 -17.97
CA LYS A 111 -14.92 -11.97 -18.74
C LYS A 111 -13.72 -11.31 -18.08
N SER A 112 -13.90 -10.21 -17.36
CA SER A 112 -12.83 -9.50 -16.64
C SER A 112 -12.24 -10.32 -15.49
N LEU A 113 -12.99 -11.29 -14.93
CA LEU A 113 -12.57 -12.17 -13.85
C LEU A 113 -11.98 -13.50 -14.34
N LYS A 114 -11.88 -13.73 -15.64
CA LYS A 114 -11.41 -15.01 -16.20
C LYS A 114 -10.03 -15.39 -15.66
N ASN A 115 -9.94 -16.59 -15.04
CA ASN A 115 -8.74 -17.15 -14.39
C ASN A 115 -8.20 -16.32 -13.20
N VAL A 116 -9.02 -15.48 -12.59
CA VAL A 116 -8.65 -14.62 -11.46
C VAL A 116 -9.02 -15.26 -10.12
N LEU A 117 -10.21 -15.85 -10.02
CA LEU A 117 -10.75 -16.32 -8.75
C LEU A 117 -10.05 -17.61 -8.26
N PRO A 118 -9.83 -17.78 -6.95
CA PRO A 118 -9.25 -19.00 -6.40
C PRO A 118 -10.22 -20.17 -6.54
N LYS A 119 -9.69 -21.37 -6.81
CA LYS A 119 -10.45 -22.61 -7.00
C LYS A 119 -9.75 -23.79 -6.33
N ASN A 120 -9.43 -23.62 -5.04
CA ASN A 120 -8.72 -24.60 -4.23
C ASN A 120 -9.45 -24.93 -2.92
N TYR A 121 -10.75 -24.60 -2.85
CA TYR A 121 -11.58 -24.84 -1.65
C TYR A 121 -11.88 -26.33 -1.45
N ALA A 122 -11.90 -27.13 -2.52
CA ALA A 122 -12.08 -28.58 -2.44
C ALA A 122 -10.82 -29.33 -1.99
N SER A 123 -9.65 -28.64 -1.81
CA SER A 123 -8.40 -29.27 -1.36
C SER A 123 -8.64 -30.15 -0.11
N PRO A 124 -8.05 -31.35 -0.04
CA PRO A 124 -8.13 -32.20 1.14
C PRO A 124 -7.40 -31.60 2.36
N ASP A 125 -6.46 -30.70 2.14
CA ASP A 125 -5.71 -30.02 3.21
C ASP A 125 -6.55 -28.95 3.93
N LEU A 126 -7.70 -28.56 3.35
CA LEU A 126 -8.61 -27.57 3.92
C LEU A 126 -9.73 -28.26 4.69
N ASP A 127 -9.76 -28.11 6.03
CA ASP A 127 -10.83 -28.66 6.87
C ASP A 127 -12.19 -28.03 6.50
N LYS A 128 -13.13 -28.87 6.06
CA LYS A 128 -14.44 -28.43 5.57
C LYS A 128 -15.33 -27.87 6.68
N ARG A 129 -15.14 -28.28 7.93
CA ARG A 129 -15.89 -27.72 9.07
C ARG A 129 -15.43 -26.28 9.32
N VAL A 130 -14.12 -26.08 9.37
CA VAL A 130 -13.56 -24.73 9.57
C VAL A 130 -13.93 -23.81 8.39
N LEU A 131 -13.95 -24.33 7.17
CA LEU A 131 -14.42 -23.58 6.00
C LEU A 131 -15.90 -23.18 6.16
N GLY A 132 -16.76 -24.09 6.65
CA GLY A 132 -18.16 -23.83 6.95
C GLY A 132 -18.34 -22.74 8.01
N ASP A 133 -17.56 -22.80 9.11
CA ASP A 133 -17.60 -21.79 10.17
C ASP A 133 -17.23 -20.39 9.64
N VAL A 134 -16.27 -20.32 8.72
CA VAL A 134 -15.90 -19.05 8.05
C VAL A 134 -17.03 -18.56 7.14
N VAL A 135 -17.68 -19.43 6.39
CA VAL A 135 -18.85 -19.08 5.55
C VAL A 135 -19.98 -18.53 6.44
N ASP A 136 -20.26 -19.15 7.59
CA ASP A 136 -21.27 -18.66 8.53
C ASP A 136 -20.93 -17.29 9.08
N LEU A 137 -19.67 -17.08 9.40
CA LEU A 137 -19.22 -15.76 9.86
C LEU A 137 -19.48 -14.68 8.81
N PHE A 138 -19.11 -14.94 7.55
CA PHE A 138 -19.36 -14.01 6.44
C PHE A 138 -20.87 -13.84 6.16
N THR A 139 -21.69 -14.88 6.41
CA THR A 139 -23.15 -14.83 6.27
C THR A 139 -23.78 -13.89 7.30
N ASN A 140 -23.28 -13.92 8.54
CA ASN A 140 -23.80 -13.11 9.64
C ASN A 140 -23.27 -11.67 9.66
N MET A 141 -22.43 -11.29 8.69
CA MET A 141 -21.96 -9.92 8.57
C MET A 141 -23.10 -9.01 8.10
N ASP A 142 -23.27 -7.90 8.84
CA ASP A 142 -24.19 -6.85 8.43
C ASP A 142 -23.60 -6.11 7.20
N MET A 143 -24.23 -6.37 6.06
CA MET A 143 -23.89 -5.78 4.77
C MET A 143 -24.86 -4.65 4.42
N SER A 144 -25.47 -4.01 5.43
CA SER A 144 -26.48 -2.99 5.26
C SER A 144 -26.08 -1.85 4.32
N ASP A 145 -27.10 -1.29 3.67
CA ASP A 145 -27.10 -0.37 2.52
C ASP A 145 -26.44 1.01 2.68
N THR A 146 -25.54 1.19 3.63
CA THR A 146 -24.84 2.47 3.77
C THR A 146 -23.67 2.55 2.78
N GLU A 147 -23.37 3.77 2.30
CA GLU A 147 -22.10 4.03 1.56
C GLU A 147 -20.89 3.53 2.35
N GLU A 148 -20.99 3.53 3.68
CA GLU A 148 -20.03 2.95 4.60
C GLU A 148 -19.88 1.42 4.44
N GLY A 149 -20.94 0.69 4.07
CA GLY A 149 -20.87 -0.76 3.81
C GLY A 149 -20.06 -1.12 2.56
N LYS A 150 -20.13 -0.30 1.50
CA LYS A 150 -19.30 -0.48 0.29
C LYS A 150 -17.81 -0.25 0.59
N ASP A 151 -17.49 0.70 1.43
CA ASP A 151 -16.11 0.99 1.85
C ASP A 151 -15.62 -0.04 2.89
N LEU A 152 -16.51 -0.60 3.71
CA LEU A 152 -16.19 -1.56 4.76
C LEU A 152 -15.52 -2.82 4.20
N LEU A 153 -16.06 -3.44 3.14
CA LEU A 153 -15.46 -4.62 2.53
C LEU A 153 -14.15 -4.30 1.80
N GLY A 154 -14.08 -3.14 1.15
CA GLY A 154 -12.84 -2.66 0.58
C GLY A 154 -11.76 -2.45 1.65
N ARG A 155 -12.11 -1.87 2.81
CA ARG A 155 -11.20 -1.72 3.95
C ARG A 155 -10.81 -3.06 4.55
N THR A 156 -11.77 -3.98 4.69
CA THR A 156 -11.50 -5.33 5.18
C THR A 156 -10.53 -6.08 4.26
N TYR A 157 -10.72 -5.96 2.95
CA TYR A 157 -9.80 -6.53 1.97
C TYR A 157 -8.39 -5.96 2.13
N GLU A 158 -8.24 -4.64 2.23
CA GLU A 158 -6.95 -3.98 2.48
C GLU A 158 -6.35 -4.39 3.84
N TYR A 159 -7.16 -4.47 4.88
CA TYR A 159 -6.73 -4.89 6.21
C TYR A 159 -6.18 -6.32 6.19
N CYS A 160 -6.90 -7.25 5.58
CA CYS A 160 -6.44 -8.64 5.45
C CYS A 160 -5.14 -8.73 4.66
N ILE A 161 -5.02 -8.01 3.54
CA ILE A 161 -3.76 -7.96 2.77
C ILE A 161 -2.62 -7.42 3.62
N ALA A 162 -2.83 -6.33 4.36
CA ALA A 162 -1.82 -5.75 5.24
C ALA A 162 -1.40 -6.72 6.36
N GLN A 163 -2.35 -7.42 6.97
CA GLN A 163 -2.07 -8.43 8.00
C GLN A 163 -1.28 -9.62 7.42
N PHE A 164 -1.67 -10.13 6.26
CA PHE A 164 -0.91 -11.19 5.58
C PHE A 164 0.52 -10.74 5.27
N ALA A 165 0.72 -9.53 4.75
CA ALA A 165 2.05 -8.99 4.49
C ALA A 165 2.89 -8.88 5.77
N ALA A 166 2.28 -8.46 6.89
CA ALA A 166 2.95 -8.39 8.18
C ALA A 166 3.41 -9.75 8.71
N TYR A 167 2.66 -10.82 8.45
CA TYR A 167 2.97 -12.17 8.92
C TYR A 167 3.93 -12.94 8.01
N GLU A 168 3.84 -12.78 6.69
CA GLU A 168 4.70 -13.47 5.74
C GLU A 168 6.16 -12.98 5.78
N GLY A 169 6.39 -11.78 6.31
CA GLY A 169 7.72 -11.19 6.48
C GLY A 169 8.51 -11.04 5.17
N VAL A 170 9.82 -10.84 5.28
CA VAL A 170 10.73 -10.54 4.16
C VAL A 170 10.85 -11.67 3.10
N LYS A 171 10.37 -12.87 3.40
CA LYS A 171 10.54 -14.03 2.51
C LYS A 171 9.56 -14.08 1.32
N GLY A 172 8.48 -13.32 1.36
CA GLY A 172 7.45 -13.32 0.31
C GLY A 172 7.70 -12.35 -0.85
N GLY A 173 8.64 -11.41 -0.74
CA GLY A 173 8.91 -10.41 -1.78
C GLY A 173 7.76 -9.40 -2.02
N GLU A 174 6.66 -9.53 -1.30
CA GLU A 174 5.45 -8.73 -1.45
C GLU A 174 5.39 -7.69 -0.36
N PHE A 175 5.86 -6.48 -0.64
CA PHE A 175 5.77 -5.37 0.29
C PHE A 175 4.42 -4.66 0.13
N TYR A 176 3.56 -4.82 1.13
CA TYR A 176 2.40 -3.92 1.23
C TYR A 176 2.88 -2.51 1.55
N THR A 177 2.54 -1.56 0.70
CA THR A 177 2.87 -0.14 0.94
C THR A 177 1.84 0.44 1.91
N PRO A 178 2.25 0.95 3.08
CA PRO A 178 1.34 1.59 4.04
C PRO A 178 0.53 2.70 3.39
N SER A 179 -0.76 2.78 3.75
CA SER A 179 -1.69 3.71 3.13
C SER A 179 -1.28 5.18 3.31
N SER A 180 -0.66 5.53 4.42
CA SER A 180 -0.13 6.88 4.67
C SER A 180 0.99 7.28 3.70
N ILE A 181 1.88 6.35 3.35
CA ILE A 181 2.93 6.59 2.34
C ILE A 181 2.29 6.81 0.97
N VAL A 182 1.32 5.96 0.59
CA VAL A 182 0.61 6.10 -0.68
C VAL A 182 -0.15 7.43 -0.73
N LYS A 183 -0.87 7.78 0.33
CA LYS A 183 -1.56 9.08 0.46
C LYS A 183 -0.58 10.24 0.31
N THR A 184 0.61 10.16 0.92
CA THR A 184 1.65 11.20 0.80
C THR A 184 2.09 11.37 -0.65
N ILE A 185 2.40 10.27 -1.36
CA ILE A 185 2.78 10.31 -2.77
C ILE A 185 1.67 10.96 -3.61
N VAL A 186 0.43 10.51 -3.42
CA VAL A 186 -0.74 11.00 -4.17
C VAL A 186 -1.02 12.48 -3.88
N ALA A 187 -0.92 12.91 -2.61
CA ALA A 187 -1.12 14.30 -2.20
C ALA A 187 -0.08 15.25 -2.81
N ILE A 188 1.17 14.78 -2.98
CA ILE A 188 2.24 15.55 -3.63
C ILE A 188 2.09 15.57 -5.15
N LEU A 189 1.79 14.43 -5.77
CA LEU A 189 1.68 14.32 -7.23
C LEU A 189 0.42 14.98 -7.78
N LYS A 190 -0.69 14.94 -7.04
CA LYS A 190 -2.00 15.50 -7.38
C LYS A 190 -2.51 15.00 -8.75
N PRO A 191 -2.80 13.70 -8.88
CA PRO A 191 -3.36 13.17 -10.12
C PRO A 191 -4.68 13.87 -10.48
N PHE A 192 -4.94 14.02 -11.77
CA PHE A 192 -6.07 14.76 -12.30
C PHE A 192 -6.99 13.88 -13.16
N ASN A 193 -8.18 14.36 -13.47
CA ASN A 193 -9.14 13.66 -14.32
C ASN A 193 -8.56 13.30 -15.69
N ASN A 194 -8.85 12.07 -16.16
CA ASN A 194 -8.39 11.52 -17.44
C ASN A 194 -6.87 11.32 -17.53
N CYS A 195 -6.16 11.31 -16.40
CA CYS A 195 -4.75 10.96 -16.40
C CYS A 195 -4.53 9.44 -16.52
N ARG A 196 -3.35 9.08 -17.02
CA ARG A 196 -2.85 7.71 -17.06
C ARG A 196 -1.93 7.50 -15.87
N VAL A 197 -2.30 6.56 -15.00
CA VAL A 197 -1.52 6.17 -13.83
C VAL A 197 -0.92 4.79 -14.07
N TYR A 198 0.38 4.64 -13.84
CA TYR A 198 1.10 3.40 -14.05
C TYR A 198 1.89 2.98 -12.82
N ASP A 199 1.88 1.68 -12.53
CA ASP A 199 2.74 1.04 -11.54
C ASP A 199 3.36 -0.24 -12.14
N PRO A 200 4.68 -0.25 -12.43
CA PRO A 200 5.36 -1.40 -13.04
C PRO A 200 5.57 -2.59 -12.11
N CYS A 201 5.23 -2.48 -10.83
CA CYS A 201 5.35 -3.51 -9.79
C CYS A 201 4.21 -3.37 -8.78
N CYS A 202 2.98 -3.41 -9.31
CA CYS A 202 1.79 -2.87 -8.64
C CYS A 202 1.35 -3.63 -7.38
N GLY A 203 1.92 -4.79 -7.11
CA GLY A 203 1.52 -5.59 -5.96
C GLY A 203 0.01 -5.84 -5.97
N SER A 204 -0.64 -5.56 -4.85
CA SER A 204 -2.12 -5.66 -4.72
C SER A 204 -2.89 -4.46 -5.30
N GLY A 205 -2.23 -3.49 -5.93
CA GLY A 205 -2.87 -2.32 -6.54
C GLY A 205 -3.19 -1.18 -5.57
N GLY A 206 -2.57 -1.13 -4.40
CA GLY A 206 -2.84 -0.11 -3.38
C GLY A 206 -2.62 1.34 -3.84
N MET A 207 -1.62 1.58 -4.70
CA MET A 207 -1.34 2.91 -5.27
C MET A 207 -2.53 3.43 -6.10
N PHE A 208 -3.18 2.55 -6.87
CA PHE A 208 -4.32 2.92 -7.71
C PHE A 208 -5.55 3.29 -6.88
N VAL A 209 -5.83 2.52 -5.82
CA VAL A 209 -6.95 2.77 -4.92
C VAL A 209 -6.88 4.18 -4.33
N GLN A 210 -5.72 4.58 -3.81
CA GLN A 210 -5.55 5.90 -3.22
C GLN A 210 -5.59 7.01 -4.28
N SER A 211 -5.08 6.76 -5.49
CA SER A 211 -5.16 7.72 -6.60
C SER A 211 -6.62 8.00 -6.99
N VAL A 212 -7.45 6.95 -7.09
CA VAL A 212 -8.88 7.10 -7.36
C VAL A 212 -9.58 7.84 -6.24
N LYS A 213 -9.33 7.48 -4.96
CA LYS A 213 -9.90 8.17 -3.80
C LYS A 213 -9.54 9.67 -3.80
N PHE A 214 -8.30 10.01 -4.12
CA PHE A 214 -7.86 11.41 -4.20
C PHE A 214 -8.65 12.19 -5.28
N ILE A 215 -8.78 11.62 -6.48
CA ILE A 215 -9.53 12.27 -7.56
C ILE A 215 -11.01 12.43 -7.20
N GLN A 216 -11.61 11.41 -6.59
CA GLN A 216 -13.00 11.48 -6.12
C GLN A 216 -13.21 12.62 -5.11
N ALA A 217 -12.31 12.80 -4.16
CA ALA A 217 -12.38 13.83 -3.15
C ALA A 217 -12.26 15.26 -3.76
N HIS A 218 -11.57 15.41 -4.89
CA HIS A 218 -11.27 16.72 -5.48
C HIS A 218 -12.07 17.05 -6.74
N SER A 219 -12.61 16.09 -7.45
CA SER A 219 -13.30 16.28 -8.73
C SER A 219 -14.63 15.56 -8.88
N GLY A 220 -15.00 14.71 -7.95
CA GLY A 220 -16.32 14.09 -7.85
C GLY A 220 -16.64 12.95 -8.85
N ASN A 221 -15.74 12.56 -9.75
CA ASN A 221 -16.01 11.51 -10.74
C ASN A 221 -15.05 10.30 -10.63
N ARG A 222 -15.63 9.10 -10.44
CA ARG A 222 -14.89 7.83 -10.26
C ARG A 222 -14.23 7.30 -11.54
N GLN A 223 -14.78 7.59 -12.71
CA GLN A 223 -14.41 6.91 -13.96
C GLN A 223 -13.34 7.63 -14.78
N SER A 224 -12.62 8.56 -14.17
CA SER A 224 -11.80 9.51 -14.92
C SER A 224 -10.29 9.26 -14.85
N ILE A 225 -9.85 8.04 -14.53
CA ILE A 225 -8.43 7.69 -14.68
C ILE A 225 -8.27 6.39 -15.47
N SER A 226 -7.18 6.30 -16.22
CA SER A 226 -6.76 5.06 -16.87
C SER A 226 -5.64 4.43 -16.04
N VAL A 227 -5.92 3.26 -15.48
CA VAL A 227 -4.98 2.54 -14.61
C VAL A 227 -4.26 1.46 -15.40
N TYR A 228 -2.94 1.46 -15.30
CA TYR A 228 -2.05 0.46 -15.90
C TYR A 228 -1.16 -0.12 -14.82
N GLY A 229 -1.05 -1.44 -14.76
CA GLY A 229 -0.21 -2.09 -13.78
C GLY A 229 0.49 -3.32 -14.35
N GLN A 230 1.58 -3.71 -13.72
CA GLN A 230 2.26 -4.95 -14.03
C GLN A 230 2.73 -5.61 -12.73
N GLU A 231 2.61 -6.93 -12.67
CA GLU A 231 3.01 -7.72 -11.52
C GLU A 231 3.55 -9.08 -11.99
N SER A 232 4.64 -9.52 -11.42
CA SER A 232 5.33 -10.76 -11.78
C SER A 232 4.77 -12.00 -11.06
N ASN A 233 4.25 -11.83 -9.86
CA ASN A 233 3.66 -12.92 -9.08
C ASN A 233 2.22 -13.17 -9.49
N ALA A 234 1.90 -14.43 -9.88
CA ALA A 234 0.59 -14.80 -10.37
C ALA A 234 -0.54 -14.57 -9.35
N ASP A 235 -0.30 -14.86 -8.08
CA ASP A 235 -1.31 -14.73 -7.03
C ASP A 235 -1.54 -13.27 -6.67
N THR A 236 -0.48 -12.48 -6.62
CA THR A 236 -0.54 -11.04 -6.38
C THR A 236 -1.23 -10.29 -7.52
N TRP A 237 -0.94 -10.68 -8.77
CA TRP A 237 -1.65 -10.17 -9.95
C TRP A 237 -3.16 -10.43 -9.89
N LYS A 238 -3.57 -11.65 -9.48
CA LYS A 238 -4.99 -11.98 -9.27
C LYS A 238 -5.60 -11.14 -8.14
N MET A 239 -4.87 -10.95 -7.04
CA MET A 239 -5.32 -10.10 -5.94
C MET A 239 -5.51 -8.65 -6.38
N ALA A 240 -4.59 -8.10 -7.20
CA ALA A 240 -4.74 -6.76 -7.75
C ALA A 240 -6.01 -6.63 -8.60
N LYS A 241 -6.29 -7.61 -9.45
CA LYS A 241 -7.52 -7.65 -10.24
C LYS A 241 -8.78 -7.68 -9.37
N MET A 242 -8.81 -8.53 -8.36
CA MET A 242 -9.94 -8.58 -7.42
C MET A 242 -10.08 -7.25 -6.66
N ASN A 243 -8.96 -6.65 -6.24
CA ASN A 243 -8.96 -5.38 -5.53
C ASN A 243 -9.55 -4.23 -6.35
N MET A 244 -9.19 -4.14 -7.63
CA MET A 244 -9.77 -3.15 -8.54
C MET A 244 -11.25 -3.43 -8.81
N ALA A 245 -11.59 -4.70 -9.03
CA ALA A 245 -12.96 -5.15 -9.29
C ALA A 245 -13.92 -4.79 -8.14
N ILE A 246 -13.54 -5.03 -6.89
CA ILE A 246 -14.33 -4.65 -5.70
C ILE A 246 -14.67 -3.15 -5.69
N ARG A 247 -13.81 -2.31 -6.27
CA ARG A 247 -13.96 -0.85 -6.25
C ARG A 247 -14.53 -0.28 -7.54
N GLY A 248 -14.85 -1.14 -8.50
CA GLY A 248 -15.31 -0.71 -9.81
C GLY A 248 -14.26 0.11 -10.57
N ILE A 249 -12.97 -0.14 -10.31
CA ILE A 249 -11.86 0.52 -10.99
C ILE A 249 -11.48 -0.32 -12.20
N ASP A 250 -11.61 0.25 -13.41
CA ASP A 250 -11.11 -0.38 -14.62
C ASP A 250 -9.59 -0.23 -14.68
N ALA A 251 -8.90 -1.37 -14.84
CA ALA A 251 -7.45 -1.42 -14.80
C ALA A 251 -6.88 -2.43 -15.81
N ASP A 252 -5.90 -1.99 -16.57
CA ASP A 252 -5.15 -2.85 -17.47
C ASP A 252 -3.89 -3.38 -16.77
N PHE A 253 -3.93 -4.64 -16.35
CA PHE A 253 -2.79 -5.38 -15.80
C PHE A 253 -2.12 -6.31 -16.82
N GLY A 254 -2.40 -6.13 -18.10
CA GLY A 254 -2.02 -7.06 -19.15
C GLY A 254 -2.79 -8.38 -19.09
N PRO A 255 -2.58 -9.25 -20.08
CA PRO A 255 -3.32 -10.52 -20.20
C PRO A 255 -2.87 -11.59 -19.19
N TYR A 256 -1.69 -11.44 -18.59
CA TYR A 256 -1.08 -12.38 -17.62
C TYR A 256 -0.05 -11.66 -16.75
N GLN A 257 0.37 -12.28 -15.67
CA GLN A 257 1.50 -11.81 -14.85
C GLN A 257 2.80 -11.85 -15.66
N ALA A 258 3.67 -10.85 -15.50
CA ALA A 258 4.93 -10.81 -16.20
C ALA A 258 6.00 -10.02 -15.44
N ASP A 259 7.25 -10.43 -15.61
CA ASP A 259 8.41 -9.67 -15.16
C ASP A 259 8.58 -8.42 -16.03
N THR A 260 8.55 -7.26 -15.39
CA THR A 260 8.57 -5.94 -16.03
C THR A 260 9.84 -5.68 -16.82
N PHE A 261 10.97 -6.23 -16.41
CA PHE A 261 12.22 -6.03 -17.14
C PHE A 261 12.30 -6.86 -18.40
N PHE A 262 11.81 -8.11 -18.37
CA PHE A 262 11.90 -9.04 -19.50
C PHE A 262 10.70 -9.04 -20.43
N ASN A 263 9.55 -8.72 -19.92
CA ASN A 263 8.30 -8.75 -20.69
C ASN A 263 7.41 -7.57 -20.31
N ASP A 264 7.77 -6.42 -20.82
CA ASP A 264 7.03 -5.17 -20.63
C ASP A 264 5.70 -5.22 -21.41
N LEU A 265 4.62 -5.45 -20.68
CA LEU A 265 3.27 -5.55 -21.26
C LEU A 265 2.71 -4.19 -21.69
N HIS A 266 3.34 -3.09 -21.28
CA HIS A 266 2.93 -1.72 -21.54
C HIS A 266 3.98 -0.91 -22.30
N ALA A 267 4.80 -1.52 -23.15
CA ALA A 267 5.97 -0.93 -23.80
C ALA A 267 5.71 0.43 -24.49
N ASN A 268 4.51 0.65 -25.03
CA ASN A 268 4.12 1.88 -25.70
C ASN A 268 3.46 2.92 -24.77
N LEU A 269 3.22 2.58 -23.50
CA LEU A 269 2.60 3.48 -22.56
C LEU A 269 3.51 4.68 -22.26
N ARG A 270 2.90 5.86 -22.22
CA ARG A 270 3.50 7.10 -21.68
C ARG A 270 2.55 7.65 -20.64
N ALA A 271 2.85 7.35 -19.37
CA ALA A 271 2.01 7.66 -18.23
C ALA A 271 2.17 9.12 -17.78
N ASP A 272 1.08 9.71 -17.32
CA ASP A 272 1.08 11.05 -16.73
C ASP A 272 1.59 10.99 -15.28
N PHE A 273 1.27 9.91 -14.58
CA PHE A 273 1.79 9.61 -13.25
C PHE A 273 2.28 8.17 -13.16
N ILE A 274 3.44 8.00 -12.55
CA ILE A 274 3.95 6.67 -12.17
C ILE A 274 4.17 6.67 -10.67
N MET A 275 3.55 5.72 -9.98
CA MET A 275 3.65 5.58 -8.53
C MET A 275 4.00 4.14 -8.21
N ALA A 276 5.13 3.92 -7.54
CA ALA A 276 5.61 2.57 -7.33
C ALA A 276 6.37 2.39 -6.01
N ASN A 277 6.29 1.17 -5.49
CA ASN A 277 7.13 0.68 -4.42
C ASN A 277 7.81 -0.63 -4.88
N PRO A 278 8.88 -0.56 -5.68
CA PRO A 278 9.53 -1.75 -6.22
C PRO A 278 10.26 -2.55 -5.14
N PRO A 279 10.56 -3.84 -5.38
CA PRO A 279 11.40 -4.64 -4.51
C PRO A 279 12.75 -3.96 -4.26
N PHE A 280 13.09 -3.72 -2.97
CA PHE A 280 14.31 -3.01 -2.60
C PHE A 280 15.55 -3.87 -2.82
N ASN A 281 16.56 -3.29 -3.44
CA ASN A 281 17.88 -3.90 -3.62
C ASN A 281 17.84 -5.28 -4.28
N LEU A 282 16.93 -5.49 -5.22
CA LEU A 282 16.79 -6.74 -5.94
C LEU A 282 18.10 -7.07 -6.69
N SER A 283 18.75 -8.19 -6.33
CA SER A 283 19.94 -8.70 -6.98
C SER A 283 19.59 -9.78 -8.01
N ASN A 284 20.51 -10.06 -8.92
CA ASN A 284 20.35 -11.10 -9.95
C ASN A 284 19.06 -10.98 -10.77
N TRP A 285 18.69 -9.72 -11.08
CA TRP A 285 17.49 -9.39 -11.84
C TRP A 285 17.63 -9.62 -13.36
N GLY A 286 18.72 -10.30 -13.79
CA GLY A 286 18.94 -10.68 -15.20
C GLY A 286 19.53 -9.59 -16.08
N GLN A 287 20.25 -8.63 -15.51
CA GLN A 287 20.91 -7.51 -16.21
C GLN A 287 21.78 -7.98 -17.41
N ASP A 288 22.44 -9.15 -17.28
CA ASP A 288 23.29 -9.74 -18.32
C ASP A 288 22.57 -9.92 -19.67
N LYS A 289 21.25 -10.09 -19.66
CA LYS A 289 20.40 -10.23 -20.86
C LYS A 289 19.83 -8.91 -21.35
N LEU A 290 20.02 -7.83 -20.62
CA LEU A 290 19.39 -6.52 -20.86
C LEU A 290 20.45 -5.40 -21.00
N GLN A 291 21.70 -5.72 -21.34
CA GLN A 291 22.79 -4.73 -21.38
C GLN A 291 22.53 -3.60 -22.40
N ASP A 292 21.95 -3.91 -23.56
CA ASP A 292 21.65 -2.95 -24.64
C ASP A 292 20.19 -2.48 -24.64
N ASP A 293 19.50 -2.58 -23.51
CA ASP A 293 18.09 -2.19 -23.42
C ASP A 293 17.92 -0.66 -23.59
N VAL A 294 16.99 -0.25 -24.42
CA VAL A 294 16.71 1.16 -24.74
C VAL A 294 16.30 2.01 -23.54
N ARG A 295 15.89 1.39 -22.44
CA ARG A 295 15.53 2.05 -21.19
C ARG A 295 16.74 2.61 -20.45
N TRP A 296 17.95 2.05 -20.66
CA TRP A 296 19.17 2.43 -19.92
C TRP A 296 19.85 3.69 -20.48
N LYS A 297 19.09 4.79 -20.54
CA LYS A 297 19.56 6.06 -21.08
C LYS A 297 20.67 6.72 -20.23
N TYR A 298 20.72 6.41 -18.95
CA TYR A 298 21.63 7.04 -17.96
C TYR A 298 22.72 6.10 -17.49
N GLU A 299 23.15 5.16 -18.26
CA GLU A 299 24.05 4.03 -18.06
C GLU A 299 23.31 2.76 -17.60
N THR A 300 23.93 1.61 -17.92
CA THR A 300 23.36 0.30 -17.61
C THR A 300 23.40 0.03 -16.10
N PRO A 301 22.25 -0.27 -15.47
CA PRO A 301 22.19 -0.58 -14.06
C PRO A 301 22.97 -1.86 -13.70
N PRO A 302 23.58 -1.94 -12.49
CA PRO A 302 24.38 -3.10 -12.11
C PRO A 302 23.54 -4.35 -11.84
N ALA A 303 24.08 -5.53 -12.11
CA ALA A 303 23.45 -6.82 -11.84
C ALA A 303 23.13 -7.04 -10.35
N GLY A 304 23.93 -6.45 -9.46
CA GLY A 304 23.78 -6.61 -8.01
C GLY A 304 22.64 -5.82 -7.38
N ASN A 305 22.04 -4.85 -8.11
CA ASN A 305 20.99 -4.00 -7.57
C ASN A 305 20.12 -3.39 -8.67
N ALA A 306 18.82 -3.64 -8.63
CA ALA A 306 17.86 -3.16 -9.63
C ALA A 306 17.28 -1.76 -9.32
N ASN A 307 17.64 -1.08 -8.24
CA ASN A 307 17.03 0.19 -7.87
C ASN A 307 17.05 1.20 -9.03
N TYR A 308 18.20 1.35 -9.69
CA TYR A 308 18.31 2.25 -10.85
C TYR A 308 17.74 1.69 -12.16
N ALA A 309 17.51 0.39 -12.24
CA ALA A 309 16.75 -0.21 -13.34
C ALA A 309 15.27 0.20 -13.24
N TRP A 310 14.70 0.14 -12.05
CA TRP A 310 13.34 0.63 -11.78
C TRP A 310 13.20 2.11 -12.08
N ILE A 311 14.11 2.97 -11.61
CA ILE A 311 14.08 4.40 -11.90
C ILE A 311 14.11 4.65 -13.41
N GLN A 312 15.02 4.01 -14.15
CA GLN A 312 15.16 4.24 -15.59
C GLN A 312 13.98 3.67 -16.39
N HIS A 313 13.43 2.52 -15.99
CA HIS A 313 12.21 1.98 -16.58
C HIS A 313 11.04 2.98 -16.43
N MET A 314 10.84 3.54 -15.25
CA MET A 314 9.78 4.53 -15.02
C MET A 314 10.03 5.82 -15.81
N ILE A 315 11.27 6.33 -15.88
CA ILE A 315 11.59 7.51 -16.69
C ILE A 315 11.31 7.24 -18.17
N HIS A 316 11.56 6.02 -18.67
CA HIS A 316 11.24 5.62 -20.03
C HIS A 316 9.74 5.70 -20.32
N HIS A 317 8.91 5.22 -19.39
CA HIS A 317 7.45 5.21 -19.51
C HIS A 317 6.78 6.54 -19.16
N LEU A 318 7.54 7.54 -18.73
CA LEU A 318 6.97 8.82 -18.33
C LEU A 318 6.61 9.68 -19.53
N ALA A 319 5.41 10.26 -19.55
CA ALA A 319 5.00 11.28 -20.52
C ALA A 319 5.88 12.55 -20.41
N PRO A 320 5.89 13.44 -21.44
CA PRO A 320 6.73 14.65 -21.41
C PRO A 320 6.50 15.56 -20.20
N ASN A 321 5.26 15.65 -19.69
CA ASN A 321 4.91 16.42 -18.51
C ASN A 321 4.62 15.53 -17.29
N GLY A 322 4.97 14.25 -17.40
CA GLY A 322 4.66 13.26 -16.37
C GLY A 322 5.54 13.40 -15.12
N LYS A 323 5.04 12.82 -14.03
CA LYS A 323 5.69 12.79 -12.72
C LYS A 323 5.74 11.38 -12.14
N ILE A 324 6.82 11.08 -11.43
CA ILE A 324 7.01 9.83 -10.69
C ILE A 324 7.00 10.12 -9.20
N GLY A 325 6.32 9.27 -8.42
CA GLY A 325 6.47 9.13 -6.98
C GLY A 325 6.91 7.71 -6.65
N LEU A 326 8.13 7.56 -6.18
CA LEU A 326 8.81 6.27 -6.04
C LEU A 326 9.29 6.08 -4.60
N VAL A 327 9.08 4.89 -4.04
CA VAL A 327 9.63 4.49 -2.74
C VAL A 327 10.91 3.70 -2.96
N LEU A 328 12.00 4.09 -2.30
CA LEU A 328 13.27 3.35 -2.33
C LEU A 328 13.94 3.32 -0.96
N ALA A 329 14.78 2.31 -0.75
CA ALA A 329 15.67 2.26 0.40
C ALA A 329 16.69 3.40 0.37
N ASN A 330 17.05 3.93 1.54
CA ASN A 330 18.00 5.07 1.66
C ASN A 330 19.35 4.85 0.96
N GLY A 331 19.78 3.61 0.81
CA GLY A 331 21.03 3.28 0.11
C GLY A 331 21.12 3.87 -1.29
N ALA A 332 19.99 3.95 -2.01
CA ALA A 332 19.94 4.52 -3.35
C ALA A 332 20.36 6.00 -3.41
N LEU A 333 20.22 6.76 -2.31
CA LEU A 333 20.60 8.18 -2.24
C LEU A 333 22.10 8.42 -2.27
N SER A 334 22.91 7.46 -1.80
CA SER A 334 24.32 7.69 -1.51
C SER A 334 25.28 6.63 -2.05
N THR A 335 24.76 5.49 -2.52
CA THR A 335 25.61 4.41 -3.06
C THR A 335 26.52 4.89 -4.18
N GLN A 336 27.77 4.43 -4.16
CA GLN A 336 28.75 4.63 -5.24
C GLN A 336 29.16 3.30 -5.89
N SER A 337 28.57 2.19 -5.39
CA SER A 337 28.94 0.85 -5.80
C SER A 337 28.52 0.58 -7.25
N SER A 338 29.40 -0.14 -7.97
CA SER A 338 29.08 -0.73 -9.29
C SER A 338 28.46 0.22 -10.31
N GLY A 339 28.84 1.52 -10.28
CA GLY A 339 28.35 2.53 -11.23
C GLY A 339 27.03 3.22 -10.86
N GLU A 340 26.38 2.85 -9.76
CA GLU A 340 25.11 3.48 -9.34
C GLU A 340 25.26 5.00 -9.09
N GLY A 341 26.40 5.43 -8.57
CA GLY A 341 26.72 6.85 -8.38
C GLY A 341 26.73 7.65 -9.68
N GLU A 342 27.26 7.08 -10.75
CA GLU A 342 27.30 7.73 -12.07
C GLU A 342 25.90 7.79 -12.71
N ILE A 343 25.10 6.72 -12.59
CA ILE A 343 23.69 6.74 -13.04
C ILE A 343 22.94 7.85 -12.31
N ARG A 344 23.09 7.95 -10.98
CA ARG A 344 22.44 8.99 -10.18
C ARG A 344 22.85 10.38 -10.65
N LYS A 345 24.15 10.63 -10.84
CA LYS A 345 24.69 11.88 -11.37
C LYS A 345 24.09 12.22 -12.73
N ASN A 346 24.01 11.26 -13.66
CA ASN A 346 23.45 11.48 -14.98
C ASN A 346 21.96 11.86 -14.92
N ILE A 347 21.17 11.23 -14.04
CA ILE A 347 19.75 11.56 -13.83
C ILE A 347 19.60 12.97 -13.23
N ILE A 348 20.46 13.36 -12.28
CA ILE A 348 20.45 14.70 -11.68
C ILE A 348 20.83 15.75 -12.71
N ASN A 349 21.90 15.52 -13.50
CA ASN A 349 22.36 16.43 -14.57
C ASN A 349 21.34 16.57 -15.70
N ALA A 350 20.46 15.56 -15.90
CA ALA A 350 19.33 15.67 -16.81
C ALA A 350 18.14 16.48 -16.22
N ASP A 351 18.31 17.07 -15.03
CA ASP A 351 17.33 17.90 -14.30
C ASP A 351 16.00 17.18 -14.03
N LEU A 352 16.06 15.88 -13.71
CA LEU A 352 14.87 15.07 -13.52
C LEU A 352 14.41 14.97 -12.06
N VAL A 353 15.32 15.00 -11.08
CA VAL A 353 15.00 14.88 -9.66
C VAL A 353 14.35 16.17 -9.17
N GLU A 354 13.04 16.12 -8.86
CA GLU A 354 12.27 17.27 -8.37
C GLU A 354 12.35 17.38 -6.85
N GLY A 355 12.30 16.26 -6.12
CA GLY A 355 12.39 16.27 -4.66
C GLY A 355 12.68 14.90 -4.05
N ILE A 356 13.26 14.93 -2.86
CA ILE A 356 13.57 13.76 -2.03
C ILE A 356 13.00 13.98 -0.63
N VAL A 357 12.24 13.00 -0.11
CA VAL A 357 11.68 13.03 1.24
C VAL A 357 12.22 11.84 2.03
N ALA A 358 13.01 12.09 3.08
CA ALA A 358 13.43 11.04 4.00
C ALA A 358 12.31 10.73 4.99
N LEU A 359 11.86 9.48 5.03
CA LEU A 359 10.77 9.03 5.89
C LEU A 359 11.29 8.51 7.24
N PRO A 360 10.46 8.54 8.30
CA PRO A 360 10.78 7.88 9.56
C PRO A 360 10.87 6.36 9.39
N THR A 361 11.59 5.71 10.25
CA THR A 361 11.59 4.25 10.38
C THR A 361 10.25 3.75 10.92
N GLN A 362 9.99 2.45 10.78
CA GLN A 362 8.81 1.76 11.35
C GLN A 362 7.46 2.11 10.68
N LEU A 363 7.46 2.79 9.53
CA LEU A 363 6.24 2.96 8.72
C LEU A 363 5.81 1.65 8.06
N PHE A 364 6.76 0.81 7.64
CA PHE A 364 6.47 -0.50 7.06
C PHE A 364 6.38 -1.57 8.14
N TYR A 365 5.39 -2.44 8.03
CA TYR A 365 5.18 -3.54 8.99
C TYR A 365 6.29 -4.59 8.96
N SER A 366 6.86 -4.83 7.78
CA SER A 366 7.85 -5.91 7.54
C SER A 366 9.29 -5.41 7.33
N VAL A 367 9.50 -4.10 7.22
CA VAL A 367 10.80 -3.52 6.87
C VAL A 367 11.20 -2.47 7.89
N THR A 368 12.35 -2.71 8.56
CA THR A 368 12.92 -1.76 9.53
C THR A 368 13.91 -0.77 8.91
N ILE A 369 14.29 -0.98 7.63
CA ILE A 369 15.22 -0.08 6.95
C ILE A 369 14.57 1.27 6.66
N PRO A 370 15.32 2.37 6.80
CA PRO A 370 14.84 3.69 6.41
C PRO A 370 14.58 3.75 4.90
N VAL A 371 13.48 4.37 4.53
CA VAL A 371 13.07 4.55 3.13
C VAL A 371 12.91 6.02 2.78
N THR A 372 12.95 6.31 1.49
CA THR A 372 12.78 7.66 0.95
C THR A 372 11.77 7.68 -0.18
N LEU A 373 11.10 8.81 -0.32
CA LEU A 373 10.31 9.09 -1.50
C LEU A 373 11.16 9.90 -2.48
N TRP A 374 11.14 9.45 -3.73
CA TRP A 374 11.75 10.14 -4.84
C TRP A 374 10.65 10.72 -5.73
N PHE A 375 10.74 12.00 -6.00
CA PHE A 375 9.87 12.67 -6.95
C PHE A 375 10.70 13.06 -8.17
N ILE A 376 10.30 12.54 -9.34
CA ILE A 376 10.99 12.73 -10.61
C ILE A 376 10.00 13.35 -11.59
N SER A 377 10.42 14.36 -12.35
CA SER A 377 9.60 15.04 -13.33
C SER A 377 10.42 15.40 -14.58
N LYS A 378 9.86 15.12 -15.77
CA LYS A 378 10.48 15.56 -17.05
C LYS A 378 10.28 17.04 -17.30
N ASN A 379 9.32 17.67 -16.66
CA ASN A 379 9.05 19.11 -16.81
C ASN A 379 8.84 19.76 -15.43
N LYS A 380 9.94 19.94 -14.69
CA LYS A 380 9.94 20.58 -13.37
C LYS A 380 9.51 22.04 -13.47
N LYS A 381 8.71 22.52 -12.53
CA LYS A 381 8.41 23.95 -12.40
C LYS A 381 9.64 24.75 -11.96
N GLN A 382 10.44 24.23 -11.04
CA GLN A 382 11.69 24.83 -10.57
C GLN A 382 12.88 24.15 -11.25
N LYS A 383 13.25 24.65 -12.45
CA LYS A 383 14.37 24.15 -13.23
C LYS A 383 15.69 24.29 -12.48
N GLY A 384 16.55 23.26 -12.56
CA GLY A 384 17.88 23.24 -11.93
C GLY A 384 17.86 23.18 -10.40
N LYS A 385 16.70 23.02 -9.76
CA LYS A 385 16.55 22.95 -8.30
C LYS A 385 15.93 21.63 -7.85
N THR A 386 16.32 21.15 -6.68
CA THR A 386 15.77 19.95 -6.04
C THR A 386 15.38 20.27 -4.60
N LEU A 387 14.20 19.84 -4.20
CA LEU A 387 13.71 19.94 -2.84
C LEU A 387 14.18 18.75 -2.00
N PHE A 388 14.68 19.03 -0.80
CA PHE A 388 15.01 18.03 0.20
C PHE A 388 14.15 18.23 1.44
N ILE A 389 13.46 17.17 1.87
CA ILE A 389 12.65 17.16 3.10
C ILE A 389 13.14 16.05 4.02
N ASP A 390 13.38 16.38 5.27
CA ASP A 390 13.69 15.42 6.33
C ASP A 390 12.46 15.24 7.23
N ALA A 391 11.63 14.24 6.90
CA ALA A 391 10.44 13.90 7.65
C ALA A 391 10.67 12.83 8.74
N ARG A 392 11.94 12.45 9.03
CA ARG A 392 12.26 11.35 9.96
C ARG A 392 11.73 11.54 11.38
N LYS A 393 11.44 12.77 11.79
CA LYS A 393 10.87 13.11 13.11
C LYS A 393 9.34 13.19 13.09
N MET A 394 8.69 13.10 11.94
CA MET A 394 7.23 13.20 11.77
C MET A 394 6.53 11.89 12.12
N GLY A 395 5.20 11.97 12.23
CA GLY A 395 4.34 10.83 12.54
C GLY A 395 4.28 10.48 14.02
N TYR A 396 3.43 9.53 14.34
CA TYR A 396 3.16 9.04 15.70
C TYR A 396 3.30 7.52 15.78
N MET A 397 3.54 7.01 16.98
CA MET A 397 3.60 5.56 17.21
C MET A 397 2.18 5.02 17.40
N VAL A 398 1.74 4.16 16.50
CA VAL A 398 0.47 3.42 16.61
C VAL A 398 0.58 2.37 17.70
N ASP A 399 1.72 1.70 17.75
CA ASP A 399 2.09 0.72 18.78
C ASP A 399 3.61 0.78 19.04
N ARG A 400 4.15 -0.19 19.79
CA ARG A 400 5.60 -0.22 20.12
C ARG A 400 6.54 -0.41 18.92
N LYS A 401 6.01 -0.85 17.78
CA LYS A 401 6.80 -1.23 16.59
C LYS A 401 6.43 -0.45 15.36
N HIS A 402 5.22 0.13 15.31
CA HIS A 402 4.67 0.73 14.10
C HIS A 402 4.41 2.21 14.28
N ARG A 403 4.84 2.98 13.30
CA ARG A 403 4.61 4.41 13.16
C ARG A 403 3.64 4.66 12.01
N ASP A 404 2.88 5.74 12.08
CA ASP A 404 2.04 6.18 10.98
C ASP A 404 2.04 7.71 10.89
N PHE A 405 1.60 8.25 9.74
CA PHE A 405 1.39 9.67 9.55
C PHE A 405 -0.05 10.05 9.85
N THR A 406 -0.21 11.22 10.45
CA THR A 406 -1.53 11.88 10.51
C THR A 406 -1.87 12.52 9.17
N ASP A 407 -3.13 12.88 8.96
CA ASP A 407 -3.52 13.62 7.75
C ASP A 407 -2.86 15.02 7.72
N GLU A 408 -2.58 15.62 8.89
CA GLU A 408 -1.82 16.88 9.02
C GLU A 408 -0.36 16.72 8.60
N ASP A 409 0.29 15.59 8.94
CA ASP A 409 1.65 15.28 8.49
C ASP A 409 1.69 15.20 6.97
N ILE A 410 0.74 14.48 6.37
CA ILE A 410 0.63 14.32 4.91
C ILE A 410 0.40 15.67 4.25
N GLN A 411 -0.51 16.48 4.79
CA GLN A 411 -0.80 17.81 4.27
C GLN A 411 0.41 18.73 4.36
N LYS A 412 1.15 18.71 5.47
CA LYS A 412 2.38 19.49 5.64
C LYS A 412 3.42 19.15 4.59
N LEU A 413 3.62 17.86 4.27
CA LEU A 413 4.53 17.43 3.22
C LEU A 413 4.07 17.90 1.84
N ALA A 414 2.78 17.80 1.54
CA ALA A 414 2.18 18.23 0.28
C ALA A 414 2.28 19.76 0.11
N ASP A 415 1.98 20.55 1.14
CA ASP A 415 2.05 22.01 1.12
C ASP A 415 3.49 22.51 0.95
N THR A 416 4.46 21.84 1.61
CA THR A 416 5.89 22.14 1.45
C THR A 416 6.33 21.93 0.00
N PHE A 417 5.88 20.81 -0.60
CA PHE A 417 6.20 20.50 -1.99
C PHE A 417 5.54 21.49 -2.96
N GLU A 418 4.29 21.87 -2.71
CA GLU A 418 3.58 22.88 -3.50
C GLU A 418 4.22 24.27 -3.40
N ALA A 419 4.60 24.71 -2.20
CA ALA A 419 5.32 25.95 -1.99
C ALA A 419 6.65 25.97 -2.76
N PHE A 420 7.40 24.86 -2.77
CA PHE A 420 8.59 24.71 -3.61
C PHE A 420 8.26 24.86 -5.09
N GLN A 421 7.27 24.16 -5.59
CA GLN A 421 6.87 24.22 -7.00
C GLN A 421 6.43 25.64 -7.42
N ASN A 422 5.82 26.39 -6.51
CA ASN A 422 5.40 27.77 -6.75
C ASN A 422 6.52 28.80 -6.51
N GLY A 423 7.70 28.38 -6.04
CA GLY A 423 8.84 29.25 -5.78
C GLY A 423 8.67 30.15 -4.54
N THR A 424 7.78 29.78 -3.63
CA THR A 424 7.48 30.51 -2.39
C THR A 424 8.00 29.85 -1.14
N LEU A 425 8.65 28.68 -1.28
CA LEU A 425 9.19 27.94 -0.13
C LEU A 425 10.38 28.67 0.46
N GLU A 426 10.39 28.85 1.76
CA GLU A 426 11.53 29.23 2.57
C GLU A 426 12.15 27.98 3.21
N ASP A 427 13.49 27.92 3.23
CA ASP A 427 14.19 26.80 3.86
C ASP A 427 13.93 26.79 5.37
N VAL A 428 13.67 25.61 5.92
CA VAL A 428 13.45 25.40 7.36
C VAL A 428 14.53 24.46 7.88
N LYS A 429 15.42 24.98 8.74
CA LYS A 429 16.51 24.19 9.34
C LYS A 429 15.99 22.91 10.00
N GLY A 430 16.62 21.79 9.68
CA GLY A 430 16.23 20.47 10.18
C GLY A 430 15.00 19.85 9.54
N PHE A 431 14.31 20.55 8.62
CA PHE A 431 13.11 20.03 7.97
C PHE A 431 13.16 20.06 6.44
N CYS A 432 13.36 21.22 5.80
CA CYS A 432 13.40 21.30 4.35
C CYS A 432 14.40 22.33 3.84
N ALA A 433 14.96 22.05 2.65
CA ALA A 433 15.83 22.98 1.95
C ALA A 433 15.78 22.77 0.43
N VAL A 434 16.03 23.83 -0.32
CA VAL A 434 16.15 23.81 -1.77
C VAL A 434 17.61 23.89 -2.16
N ALA A 435 18.10 22.95 -2.96
CA ALA A 435 19.46 22.98 -3.49
C ALA A 435 19.45 23.09 -5.02
N ASP A 436 20.37 23.88 -5.54
CA ASP A 436 20.68 23.93 -6.96
C ASP A 436 21.68 22.83 -7.36
N LEU A 437 21.87 22.65 -8.66
CA LEU A 437 22.77 21.62 -9.19
C LEU A 437 24.22 21.80 -8.68
N GLN A 438 24.71 23.00 -8.53
CA GLN A 438 26.07 23.25 -8.05
C GLN A 438 26.26 22.83 -6.57
N THR A 439 25.24 23.03 -5.78
CA THR A 439 25.21 22.57 -4.37
C THR A 439 25.19 21.05 -4.29
N ILE A 440 24.38 20.39 -5.16
CA ILE A 440 24.32 18.93 -5.22
C ILE A 440 25.65 18.33 -5.72
N GLU A 441 26.28 18.96 -6.71
CA GLU A 441 27.59 18.55 -7.21
C GLU A 441 28.68 18.64 -6.12
N LYS A 442 28.69 19.68 -5.30
CA LYS A 442 29.61 19.83 -4.15
C LYS A 442 29.39 18.76 -3.08
N GLN A 443 28.24 18.09 -3.08
CA GLN A 443 27.91 16.98 -2.20
C GLN A 443 28.11 15.62 -2.90
N ASP A 444 28.93 15.54 -3.96
CA ASP A 444 29.17 14.31 -4.75
C ASP A 444 27.91 13.64 -5.28
N TYR A 445 26.93 14.45 -5.64
CA TYR A 445 25.61 14.00 -6.11
C TYR A 445 24.89 13.07 -5.10
N ILE A 446 25.22 13.13 -3.82
CA ILE A 446 24.53 12.41 -2.75
C ILE A 446 23.24 13.15 -2.40
N LEU A 447 22.11 12.43 -2.41
CA LEU A 447 20.78 13.02 -2.24
C LEU A 447 20.19 12.85 -0.84
N THR A 448 21.01 12.54 0.17
CA THR A 448 20.54 12.37 1.56
C THR A 448 20.06 13.71 2.13
N PRO A 449 18.75 13.89 2.45
CA PRO A 449 18.20 15.19 2.86
C PRO A 449 18.91 15.84 4.04
N GLY A 450 19.37 15.08 5.03
CA GLY A 450 20.11 15.61 6.18
C GLY A 450 21.41 16.37 5.84
N ARG A 451 21.94 16.24 4.61
CA ARG A 451 23.11 17.03 4.15
C ARG A 451 22.72 18.45 3.73
N TYR A 452 21.45 18.68 3.43
CA TYR A 452 20.94 19.94 2.86
C TYR A 452 20.13 20.75 3.85
N VAL A 453 19.31 20.11 4.70
CA VAL A 453 18.38 20.80 5.60
C VAL A 453 19.04 21.43 6.82
N GLY A 454 20.33 21.13 7.06
CA GLY A 454 21.05 21.63 8.25
C GLY A 454 20.60 20.95 9.54
N ILE A 455 21.01 21.50 10.65
CA ILE A 455 20.69 21.05 12.00
C ILE A 455 19.66 22.01 12.58
N GLU A 456 18.57 21.48 13.11
CA GLU A 456 17.60 22.26 13.88
C GLU A 456 18.32 22.93 15.06
N GLU A 457 18.14 24.24 15.23
CA GLU A 457 18.64 24.95 16.39
C GLU A 457 17.93 24.36 17.62
N GLN A 458 18.65 23.61 18.42
CA GLN A 458 18.15 23.23 19.73
C GLN A 458 18.08 24.53 20.54
N GLU A 459 16.93 24.82 21.12
CA GLU A 459 16.88 25.83 22.18
C GLU A 459 17.94 25.45 23.20
N GLU A 460 18.89 26.33 23.43
CA GLU A 460 19.87 26.11 24.47
C GLU A 460 19.07 25.88 25.75
N ASP A 461 19.30 24.72 26.35
CA ASP A 461 18.73 24.41 27.64
C ASP A 461 19.23 25.41 28.66
N SER A 462 18.41 26.45 28.88
CA SER A 462 18.78 27.56 29.76
C SER A 462 18.73 27.19 31.25
N GLU A 463 18.31 25.96 31.58
CA GLU A 463 18.29 25.46 32.95
C GLU A 463 19.75 25.18 33.39
N PRO A 464 20.27 25.84 34.44
CA PRO A 464 21.60 25.56 34.96
C PRO A 464 21.75 24.05 35.28
N PHE A 465 22.91 23.49 34.93
CA PHE A 465 23.18 22.07 35.10
C PHE A 465 22.86 21.54 36.51
N ASP A 466 23.23 22.30 37.51
CA ASP A 466 23.02 21.93 38.93
C ASP A 466 21.55 21.91 39.32
N GLU A 467 20.75 22.85 38.79
CA GLU A 467 19.28 22.87 39.00
C GLU A 467 18.62 21.72 38.30
N LYS A 468 18.98 21.45 37.07
CA LYS A 468 18.49 20.32 36.30
C LYS A 468 18.83 18.99 36.95
N MET A 469 20.08 18.83 37.40
CA MET A 469 20.49 17.62 38.10
C MET A 469 19.73 17.43 39.42
N ALA A 470 19.53 18.49 40.22
CA ALA A 470 18.76 18.44 41.46
C ALA A 470 17.31 18.03 41.20
N ARG A 471 16.66 18.60 40.16
CA ARG A 471 15.29 18.23 39.75
C ARG A 471 15.22 16.79 39.30
N LEU A 472 16.07 16.37 38.37
CA LEU A 472 16.05 15.00 37.80
C LEU A 472 16.38 13.93 38.87
N THR A 473 17.31 14.21 39.79
CA THR A 473 17.60 13.29 40.91
C THR A 473 16.48 13.21 41.89
N SER A 474 15.74 14.31 42.15
CA SER A 474 14.53 14.28 42.98
C SER A 474 13.41 13.45 42.31
N GLU A 475 13.13 13.70 41.01
CA GLU A 475 12.14 12.93 40.24
C GLU A 475 12.48 11.42 40.20
N LEU A 476 13.78 11.09 40.03
CA LEU A 476 14.24 9.70 40.06
C LEU A 476 14.05 9.05 41.44
N SER A 477 14.33 9.80 42.51
CA SER A 477 14.09 9.33 43.88
C SER A 477 12.60 9.02 44.11
N ASP A 478 11.70 9.88 43.66
CA ASP A 478 10.26 9.68 43.74
C ASP A 478 9.81 8.47 42.92
N MET A 479 10.36 8.26 41.72
CA MET A 479 10.09 7.09 40.90
C MET A 479 10.57 5.80 41.56
N PHE A 480 11.72 5.79 42.22
CA PHE A 480 12.20 4.65 43.01
C PHE A 480 11.29 4.35 44.20
N ALA A 481 10.86 5.38 44.93
CA ALA A 481 9.92 5.20 46.04
C ALA A 481 8.61 4.56 45.58
N LYS A 482 8.05 5.05 44.44
CA LYS A 482 6.83 4.51 43.83
C LYS A 482 7.04 3.09 43.32
N SER A 483 8.21 2.78 42.77
CA SER A 483 8.56 1.41 42.33
C SER A 483 8.56 0.43 43.50
N HIS A 484 9.15 0.79 44.63
CA HIS A 484 9.16 -0.04 45.84
C HIS A 484 7.75 -0.24 46.41
N GLU A 485 6.92 0.80 46.39
CA GLU A 485 5.52 0.70 46.84
C GLU A 485 4.73 -0.29 45.96
N LEU A 486 4.86 -0.17 44.63
CA LEU A 486 4.25 -1.07 43.66
C LEU A 486 4.76 -2.51 43.80
N GLU A 487 6.06 -2.71 44.03
CA GLU A 487 6.64 -4.02 44.30
C GLU A 487 6.03 -4.66 45.54
N ALA A 488 5.89 -3.90 46.64
CA ALA A 488 5.26 -4.36 47.88
C ALA A 488 3.77 -4.73 47.64
N GLU A 489 3.06 -3.94 46.85
CA GLU A 489 1.65 -4.23 46.52
C GLU A 489 1.53 -5.52 45.67
N ILE A 490 2.41 -5.70 44.69
CA ILE A 490 2.46 -6.92 43.86
C ILE A 490 2.72 -8.15 44.74
N ARG A 491 3.74 -8.08 45.61
CA ARG A 491 4.05 -9.18 46.57
C ARG A 491 2.85 -9.51 47.46
N LYS A 492 2.17 -8.50 47.99
CA LYS A 492 0.97 -8.66 48.80
C LYS A 492 -0.19 -9.33 48.02
N LYS A 493 -0.44 -8.88 46.79
CA LYS A 493 -1.51 -9.44 45.94
C LYS A 493 -1.22 -10.88 45.52
N LEU A 494 0.02 -11.18 45.14
CA LEU A 494 0.43 -12.54 44.81
C LEU A 494 0.39 -13.48 46.01
N GLY A 495 0.85 -13.03 47.19
CA GLY A 495 0.74 -13.82 48.41
C GLY A 495 -0.71 -14.14 48.79
N ALA A 496 -1.66 -13.24 48.53
CA ALA A 496 -3.09 -13.47 48.76
C ALA A 496 -3.71 -14.57 47.89
N ILE A 497 -3.10 -14.89 46.76
CA ILE A 497 -3.53 -15.96 45.82
C ILE A 497 -2.58 -17.17 45.84
N GLY A 498 -1.63 -17.22 46.82
CA GLY A 498 -0.77 -18.38 47.07
C GLY A 498 0.54 -18.43 46.29
N TYR A 499 0.96 -17.31 45.68
CA TYR A 499 2.24 -17.20 45.00
C TYR A 499 3.19 -16.25 45.73
N GLU A 500 4.40 -16.73 46.04
CA GLU A 500 5.48 -15.92 46.62
C GLU A 500 6.54 -15.59 45.56
N ILE A 501 6.99 -14.29 45.53
CA ILE A 501 8.10 -13.79 44.69
C ILE A 501 9.12 -13.04 45.56
#